data_cc4a245096f11199c266e851f8e7f5fb
#
_entry.id   cc4a245096f11199c266e851f8e7f5fb
#
_cell.length_a   1.000
_cell.length_b   1.000
_cell.length_c   1.000
_cell.angle_alpha   90.00
_cell.angle_beta   90.00
_cell.angle_gamma   90.00
#
_symmetry.space_group_name_H-M   'P 1'
#
loop_
_entity.id
_entity.type
_entity.pdbx_description
1 polymer ?
#
loop_
_entity_poly.entity_id
_entity_poly.type
_entity_poly.pdbx_seq_one_letter_code
_entity_poly.pdbx_strand_id
1 'polypeptide(L)'
;MKKRDFMKISVEGAVAMSSLNAKENNAGERVEKSKVPLANPSKEAAANAAKNPFGLVYDDAISKNEAGKVNLTPVSYKSRGLDIAANVYTPANFDPNKSYAAIVVAHPNGGVKEQVAGLYAQRLAELGYVAIAFDAAYQGASGGMPRNVDTPANRIEDIRAAADFLLKFKGVDRDRIGVLGICGGGGYTLKAAQTDKIFKVVATLSAFDSGLARRNGFLDAQISTIQQRLKDASDARAKEVLTGEVEYVPDPDLTDEEIAKITNDLYREGLKYYHRTHAHPNSTFAYTKSSLLELMNFDAASNMDLINQPLLMMVGSKADSAYMSERAFAGASGTQKKEYFKIDGALHIDTYYKPEYVDVAMKKLAQFYGENL
;
A
#
# COMPACT_ATOMS: atom_id res chain seq x y z
N MET A 1 31.89 14.98 -13.24
CA MET A 1 31.12 13.83 -13.69
C MET A 1 29.73 14.31 -14.11
N LYS A 2 29.26 13.96 -15.30
CA LYS A 2 28.03 14.51 -15.87
C LYS A 2 26.82 13.79 -15.25
N LYS A 3 25.73 14.54 -14.98
CA LYS A 3 24.44 14.04 -14.40
C LYS A 3 23.89 12.72 -15.02
N ARG A 4 24.36 12.36 -16.21
CA ARG A 4 23.97 11.13 -16.92
C ARG A 4 24.54 9.83 -16.33
N ASP A 5 25.70 9.87 -15.70
CA ASP A 5 26.40 8.67 -15.23
C ASP A 5 25.90 8.22 -13.84
N PHE A 6 25.38 9.16 -13.02
CA PHE A 6 24.78 8.82 -11.72
C PHE A 6 23.38 8.17 -11.85
N MET A 7 22.62 8.51 -12.90
CA MET A 7 21.31 7.88 -13.16
C MET A 7 21.44 6.40 -13.58
N LYS A 8 22.54 6.00 -14.22
CA LYS A 8 22.79 4.60 -14.60
C LYS A 8 23.01 3.68 -13.41
N ILE A 9 23.66 4.15 -12.35
CA ILE A 9 24.00 3.31 -11.19
C ILE A 9 22.75 2.91 -10.39
N SER A 10 21.75 3.80 -10.28
CA SER A 10 20.50 3.49 -9.54
C SER A 10 19.55 2.58 -10.33
N VAL A 11 19.70 2.51 -11.67
CA VAL A 11 18.85 1.70 -12.55
C VAL A 11 19.50 0.34 -12.82
N GLU A 12 20.81 0.29 -12.94
CA GLU A 12 21.54 -0.96 -13.21
C GLU A 12 21.59 -1.88 -11.98
N GLY A 13 21.55 -1.37 -10.76
CA GLY A 13 21.50 -2.18 -9.54
C GLY A 13 20.23 -3.05 -9.44
N ALA A 14 19.10 -2.55 -9.93
CA ALA A 14 17.84 -3.32 -9.94
C ALA A 14 17.70 -4.25 -11.15
N VAL A 15 18.44 -4.01 -12.24
CA VAL A 15 18.42 -4.81 -13.46
C VAL A 15 19.58 -5.81 -13.50
N ALA A 16 20.75 -5.49 -12.94
CA ALA A 16 21.91 -6.36 -12.96
C ALA A 16 21.77 -7.64 -12.09
N MET A 17 20.85 -7.65 -11.10
CA MET A 17 20.60 -8.87 -10.32
C MET A 17 19.80 -9.95 -11.07
N SER A 18 19.13 -9.61 -12.17
CA SER A 18 18.41 -10.60 -12.97
C SER A 18 19.29 -11.39 -13.95
N SER A 19 20.52 -10.96 -14.21
CA SER A 19 21.39 -11.56 -15.24
C SER A 19 22.56 -12.40 -14.70
N LEU A 20 22.79 -12.48 -13.40
CA LEU A 20 23.97 -13.14 -12.82
C LEU A 20 23.76 -14.59 -12.35
N ASN A 21 22.58 -15.18 -12.47
CA ASN A 21 22.31 -16.56 -12.06
C ASN A 21 21.97 -17.53 -13.21
N ALA A 22 22.36 -17.23 -14.43
CA ALA A 22 22.30 -18.21 -15.53
C ALA A 22 23.67 -18.88 -15.71
N LYS A 23 24.02 -19.82 -14.85
CA LYS A 23 25.01 -20.87 -15.15
C LYS A 23 24.45 -22.22 -14.78
N GLU A 24 24.32 -23.02 -15.84
CA GLU A 24 24.15 -24.45 -15.98
C GLU A 24 24.17 -25.30 -14.71
N ASN A 25 23.10 -26.06 -14.48
CA ASN A 25 23.22 -27.37 -13.82
C ASN A 25 22.37 -28.41 -14.54
N ASN A 26 23.01 -29.54 -14.76
CA ASN A 26 22.58 -30.73 -15.52
C ASN A 26 21.35 -31.44 -14.92
N ALA A 27 20.67 -32.14 -15.79
CA ALA A 27 19.51 -32.99 -15.58
C ALA A 27 19.64 -33.95 -14.39
N GLY A 28 18.61 -33.99 -13.53
CA GLY A 28 18.38 -35.17 -12.68
C GLY A 28 17.89 -34.95 -11.25
N GLU A 29 17.70 -33.74 -10.77
CA GLU A 29 17.11 -33.51 -9.44
C GLU A 29 15.67 -33.00 -9.54
N ARG A 30 14.76 -33.65 -8.78
CA ARG A 30 13.41 -33.16 -8.54
C ARG A 30 13.50 -31.69 -8.15
N VAL A 31 12.94 -30.82 -8.98
CA VAL A 31 12.81 -29.39 -8.68
C VAL A 31 12.10 -29.26 -7.32
N GLU A 32 12.86 -28.95 -6.28
CA GLU A 32 12.26 -28.46 -5.04
C GLU A 32 11.35 -27.30 -5.41
N LYS A 33 10.07 -27.41 -5.00
CA LYS A 33 9.08 -26.33 -5.19
C LYS A 33 9.74 -25.01 -4.86
N SER A 34 9.80 -24.10 -5.82
CA SER A 34 10.46 -22.80 -5.68
C SER A 34 10.14 -22.22 -4.32
N LYS A 35 11.16 -21.95 -3.51
CA LYS A 35 10.96 -21.28 -2.20
C LYS A 35 10.34 -19.95 -2.53
N VAL A 36 9.04 -19.81 -2.21
CA VAL A 36 8.33 -18.54 -2.25
C VAL A 36 9.19 -17.55 -1.49
N PRO A 37 9.60 -16.42 -2.07
CA PRO A 37 10.24 -15.39 -1.29
C PRO A 37 9.23 -14.99 -0.22
N LEU A 38 9.42 -15.51 0.98
CA LEU A 38 8.70 -15.04 2.14
C LEU A 38 9.05 -13.57 2.32
N ALA A 39 8.08 -12.79 2.72
CA ALA A 39 8.21 -11.42 3.16
C ALA A 39 9.46 -11.26 4.04
N ASN A 40 10.00 -10.08 4.10
CA ASN A 40 11.28 -9.70 4.68
C ASN A 40 11.66 -10.53 5.94
N PRO A 41 12.53 -11.56 5.86
CA PRO A 41 12.91 -12.38 7.01
C PRO A 41 14.00 -11.70 7.85
N SER A 42 14.22 -10.38 7.70
CA SER A 42 15.29 -9.69 8.41
C SER A 42 15.12 -9.81 9.92
N LYS A 43 16.25 -9.83 10.63
CA LYS A 43 16.23 -9.86 12.10
C LYS A 43 15.56 -8.62 12.69
N GLU A 44 15.70 -7.48 12.02
CA GLU A 44 15.02 -6.24 12.39
C GLU A 44 13.50 -6.36 12.27
N ALA A 45 12.99 -6.92 11.18
CA ALA A 45 11.56 -7.11 10.99
C ALA A 45 10.95 -8.00 12.07
N ALA A 46 11.60 -9.13 12.36
CA ALA A 46 11.16 -10.02 13.42
C ALA A 46 11.24 -9.35 14.81
N ALA A 47 12.32 -8.61 15.08
CA ALA A 47 12.49 -7.90 16.35
C ALA A 47 11.48 -6.75 16.52
N ASN A 48 11.16 -6.01 15.45
CA ASN A 48 10.16 -4.95 15.50
C ASN A 48 8.77 -5.52 15.82
N ALA A 49 8.32 -6.52 15.07
CA ALA A 49 7.00 -7.14 15.28
C ALA A 49 6.88 -7.78 16.68
N ALA A 50 7.96 -8.38 17.19
CA ALA A 50 7.96 -9.00 18.51
C ALA A 50 7.81 -8.02 19.68
N LYS A 51 8.01 -6.71 19.49
CA LYS A 51 7.83 -5.69 20.52
C LYS A 51 6.36 -5.46 20.89
N ASN A 52 5.43 -5.83 20.01
CA ASN A 52 4.00 -5.58 20.18
C ASN A 52 3.22 -6.90 20.07
N PRO A 53 2.30 -7.22 20.99
CA PRO A 53 1.51 -8.47 20.98
C PRO A 53 0.64 -8.65 19.73
N PHE A 54 0.29 -7.55 19.04
CA PHE A 54 -0.46 -7.57 17.78
C PHE A 54 0.44 -7.47 16.54
N GLY A 55 1.77 -7.47 16.72
CA GLY A 55 2.73 -7.31 15.64
C GLY A 55 2.85 -5.90 15.07
N LEU A 56 2.24 -4.90 15.69
CA LEU A 56 2.25 -3.51 15.23
C LEU A 56 3.65 -2.91 15.35
N VAL A 57 4.08 -2.18 14.32
CA VAL A 57 5.45 -1.63 14.23
C VAL A 57 5.48 -0.11 14.10
N TYR A 58 4.48 0.58 14.63
CA TYR A 58 4.42 2.05 14.68
C TYR A 58 4.40 2.54 16.14
N ASP A 59 4.78 3.79 16.34
CA ASP A 59 4.83 4.41 17.67
C ASP A 59 3.42 4.58 18.25
N ASP A 60 3.31 4.47 19.59
CA ASP A 60 2.04 4.53 20.34
C ASP A 60 1.01 3.46 19.92
N ALA A 61 1.48 2.35 19.35
CA ALA A 61 0.62 1.24 18.96
C ALA A 61 -0.06 0.58 20.16
N ILE A 62 -1.33 0.22 20.00
CA ILE A 62 -2.08 -0.57 20.99
C ILE A 62 -1.30 -1.83 21.32
N SER A 63 -1.02 -2.08 22.61
CA SER A 63 -0.35 -3.29 23.10
C SER A 63 -1.30 -4.23 23.85
N LYS A 64 -2.49 -3.79 24.18
CA LYS A 64 -3.56 -4.59 24.82
C LYS A 64 -4.92 -3.94 24.62
N ASN A 65 -5.96 -4.73 24.67
CA ASN A 65 -7.33 -4.23 24.69
C ASN A 65 -7.75 -3.92 26.13
N GLU A 66 -8.35 -2.76 26.34
CA GLU A 66 -8.81 -2.28 27.65
C GLU A 66 -10.19 -1.61 27.56
N ALA A 67 -11.00 -1.78 28.60
CA ALA A 67 -12.26 -1.05 28.69
C ALA A 67 -12.01 0.45 28.73
N GLY A 68 -12.80 1.21 27.97
CA GLY A 68 -12.67 2.68 27.92
C GLY A 68 -11.56 3.20 27.01
N LYS A 69 -10.85 2.31 26.30
CA LYS A 69 -9.80 2.65 25.34
C LYS A 69 -10.19 2.24 23.92
N VAL A 70 -9.43 2.71 22.93
CA VAL A 70 -9.45 2.15 21.59
C VAL A 70 -8.99 0.70 21.65
N ASN A 71 -9.72 -0.19 21.00
CA ASN A 71 -9.42 -1.62 20.99
C ASN A 71 -9.21 -2.11 19.56
N LEU A 72 -8.35 -3.14 19.42
CA LEU A 72 -8.04 -3.80 18.18
C LEU A 72 -8.55 -5.24 18.21
N THR A 73 -9.28 -5.65 17.16
CA THR A 73 -9.72 -7.02 16.97
C THR A 73 -9.21 -7.54 15.62
N PRO A 74 -8.31 -8.53 15.61
CA PRO A 74 -7.95 -9.23 14.38
C PRO A 74 -9.17 -9.96 13.82
N VAL A 75 -9.40 -9.85 12.51
CA VAL A 75 -10.52 -10.48 11.81
C VAL A 75 -10.06 -11.07 10.48
N SER A 76 -10.87 -11.96 9.91
CA SER A 76 -10.71 -12.43 8.54
C SER A 76 -12.06 -12.41 7.84
N TYR A 77 -12.03 -12.06 6.53
CA TYR A 77 -13.22 -12.10 5.66
C TYR A 77 -12.83 -12.58 4.26
N LYS A 78 -13.82 -12.88 3.42
CA LYS A 78 -13.58 -13.36 2.06
C LYS A 78 -13.58 -12.20 1.05
N SER A 79 -12.55 -12.17 0.18
CA SER A 79 -12.51 -11.40 -1.05
C SER A 79 -12.21 -12.36 -2.20
N ARG A 80 -13.10 -12.48 -3.17
CA ARG A 80 -12.95 -13.40 -4.32
C ARG A 80 -12.53 -14.83 -3.93
N GLY A 81 -13.07 -15.33 -2.81
CA GLY A 81 -12.77 -16.67 -2.30
C GLY A 81 -11.48 -16.78 -1.46
N LEU A 82 -10.65 -15.76 -1.41
CA LEU A 82 -9.46 -15.71 -0.56
C LEU A 82 -9.80 -15.20 0.84
N ASP A 83 -9.08 -15.68 1.84
CA ASP A 83 -9.12 -15.13 3.19
C ASP A 83 -8.29 -13.85 3.25
N ILE A 84 -8.92 -12.75 3.64
CA ILE A 84 -8.27 -11.45 3.84
C ILE A 84 -8.10 -11.23 5.34
N ALA A 85 -6.86 -11.07 5.77
CA ALA A 85 -6.50 -10.76 7.15
C ALA A 85 -6.61 -9.25 7.38
N ALA A 86 -7.30 -8.86 8.45
CA ALA A 86 -7.50 -7.46 8.79
C ALA A 86 -7.52 -7.22 10.30
N ASN A 87 -7.32 -5.96 10.69
CA ASN A 87 -7.47 -5.46 12.03
C ASN A 87 -8.60 -4.43 12.06
N VAL A 88 -9.61 -4.66 12.89
CA VAL A 88 -10.65 -3.67 13.18
C VAL A 88 -10.28 -2.93 14.45
N TYR A 89 -10.27 -1.60 14.36
CA TYR A 89 -10.07 -0.69 15.48
C TYR A 89 -11.42 -0.10 15.86
N THR A 90 -11.81 -0.25 17.11
CA THR A 90 -13.06 0.31 17.65
C THR A 90 -12.76 1.47 18.60
N PRO A 91 -13.57 2.56 18.59
CA PRO A 91 -13.33 3.70 19.44
C PRO A 91 -13.43 3.37 20.93
N ALA A 92 -12.91 4.26 21.76
CA ALA A 92 -13.08 4.17 23.21
C ALA A 92 -14.57 4.06 23.58
N ASN A 93 -14.88 3.18 24.53
CA ASN A 93 -16.26 2.92 24.97
C ASN A 93 -17.20 2.47 23.82
N PHE A 94 -16.67 1.73 22.85
CA PHE A 94 -17.47 1.21 21.75
C PHE A 94 -18.66 0.39 22.28
N ASP A 95 -19.84 0.75 21.82
CA ASP A 95 -21.10 0.04 22.12
C ASP A 95 -21.72 -0.43 20.80
N PRO A 96 -21.78 -1.74 20.54
CA PRO A 96 -22.32 -2.27 19.28
C PRO A 96 -23.80 -1.98 19.06
N ASN A 97 -24.52 -1.40 20.03
CA ASN A 97 -25.90 -0.94 19.87
C ASN A 97 -26.02 0.53 19.47
N LYS A 98 -24.89 1.24 19.40
CA LYS A 98 -24.81 2.60 18.85
C LYS A 98 -24.45 2.56 17.37
N SER A 99 -24.47 3.74 16.73
CA SER A 99 -24.23 3.90 15.29
C SER A 99 -22.94 4.73 15.08
N TYR A 100 -21.93 4.13 14.45
CA TYR A 100 -20.62 4.73 14.19
C TYR A 100 -20.37 4.84 12.70
N ALA A 101 -19.84 5.97 12.27
CA ALA A 101 -19.23 6.04 10.94
C ALA A 101 -17.98 5.14 10.89
N ALA A 102 -17.67 4.60 9.71
CA ALA A 102 -16.57 3.67 9.56
C ALA A 102 -15.63 4.05 8.40
N ILE A 103 -14.34 3.73 8.55
CA ILE A 103 -13.31 4.07 7.58
C ILE A 103 -12.51 2.82 7.18
N VAL A 104 -12.44 2.56 5.88
CA VAL A 104 -11.51 1.58 5.30
C VAL A 104 -10.17 2.23 5.09
N VAL A 105 -9.08 1.62 5.55
CA VAL A 105 -7.71 2.13 5.38
C VAL A 105 -6.91 1.15 4.52
N ALA A 106 -6.55 1.59 3.29
CA ALA A 106 -5.80 0.79 2.33
C ALA A 106 -4.30 1.11 2.40
N HIS A 107 -3.49 0.05 2.56
CA HIS A 107 -2.04 0.15 2.77
C HIS A 107 -1.24 0.46 1.49
N PRO A 108 -0.01 1.03 1.62
CA PRO A 108 0.94 1.23 0.52
C PRO A 108 1.32 -0.06 -0.21
N ASN A 109 1.94 0.09 -1.40
CA ASN A 109 2.63 -1.05 -2.03
C ASN A 109 3.71 -1.58 -1.08
N GLY A 110 3.80 -2.90 -0.98
CA GLY A 110 4.75 -3.58 -0.09
C GLY A 110 4.43 -3.49 1.40
N GLY A 111 3.47 -2.64 1.79
CA GLY A 111 3.05 -2.48 3.19
C GLY A 111 2.09 -3.56 3.67
N VAL A 112 1.86 -3.59 4.98
CA VAL A 112 0.89 -4.45 5.66
C VAL A 112 0.09 -3.66 6.70
N LYS A 113 -1.00 -4.25 7.18
CA LYS A 113 -1.92 -3.64 8.16
C LYS A 113 -1.26 -3.29 9.51
N GLU A 114 -0.11 -3.88 9.81
CA GLU A 114 0.66 -3.62 11.04
C GLU A 114 1.57 -2.40 10.96
N GLN A 115 1.62 -1.73 9.79
CA GLN A 115 2.44 -0.55 9.52
C GLN A 115 1.57 0.72 9.46
N VAL A 116 1.88 1.65 8.57
CA VAL A 116 1.20 2.96 8.44
C VAL A 116 -0.33 2.86 8.35
N ALA A 117 -0.87 1.84 7.69
CA ALA A 117 -2.33 1.67 7.60
C ALA A 117 -2.94 1.41 8.98
N GLY A 118 -2.27 0.62 9.82
CA GLY A 118 -2.66 0.39 11.21
C GLY A 118 -2.58 1.65 12.06
N LEU A 119 -1.50 2.44 11.91
CA LEU A 119 -1.36 3.74 12.60
C LEU A 119 -2.56 4.65 12.30
N TYR A 120 -2.86 4.87 11.02
CA TYR A 120 -3.97 5.75 10.65
C TYR A 120 -5.34 5.17 11.06
N ALA A 121 -5.52 3.84 11.00
CA ALA A 121 -6.75 3.21 11.48
C ALA A 121 -6.92 3.37 13.00
N GLN A 122 -5.84 3.22 13.79
CA GLN A 122 -5.86 3.50 15.22
C GLN A 122 -6.21 4.95 15.52
N ARG A 123 -5.53 5.91 14.87
CA ARG A 123 -5.79 7.35 15.05
C ARG A 123 -7.22 7.75 14.66
N LEU A 124 -7.79 7.13 13.61
CA LEU A 124 -9.20 7.34 13.25
C LEU A 124 -10.15 6.78 14.32
N ALA A 125 -9.81 5.64 14.93
CA ALA A 125 -10.61 5.10 16.04
C ALA A 125 -10.53 5.99 17.29
N GLU A 126 -9.41 6.66 17.56
CA GLU A 126 -9.27 7.68 18.60
C GLU A 126 -10.21 8.90 18.38
N LEU A 127 -10.53 9.19 17.11
CA LEU A 127 -11.50 10.21 16.71
C LEU A 127 -12.97 9.73 16.76
N GLY A 128 -13.23 8.47 17.12
CA GLY A 128 -14.59 7.94 17.28
C GLY A 128 -15.12 7.14 16.10
N TYR A 129 -14.32 6.88 15.07
CA TYR A 129 -14.69 6.02 13.94
C TYR A 129 -14.44 4.54 14.24
N VAL A 130 -15.18 3.64 13.61
CA VAL A 130 -14.74 2.25 13.45
C VAL A 130 -13.80 2.22 12.24
N ALA A 131 -12.58 1.74 12.40
CA ALA A 131 -11.61 1.72 11.30
C ALA A 131 -11.12 0.29 11.02
N ILE A 132 -10.88 -0.04 9.76
CA ILE A 132 -10.31 -1.32 9.36
C ILE A 132 -9.08 -1.13 8.50
N ALA A 133 -7.97 -1.78 8.88
CA ALA A 133 -6.79 -1.96 8.04
C ALA A 133 -6.63 -3.43 7.68
N PHE A 134 -6.28 -3.75 6.45
CA PHE A 134 -6.22 -5.12 5.95
C PHE A 134 -4.94 -5.37 5.15
N ASP A 135 -4.56 -6.63 5.00
CA ASP A 135 -3.53 -7.04 4.04
C ASP A 135 -4.20 -7.37 2.71
N ALA A 136 -3.65 -6.89 1.61
CA ALA A 136 -4.17 -7.22 0.29
C ALA A 136 -4.09 -8.73 0.00
N ALA A 137 -4.96 -9.23 -0.86
CA ALA A 137 -4.91 -10.59 -1.37
C ALA A 137 -3.49 -10.94 -1.88
N TYR A 138 -3.03 -12.15 -1.61
CA TYR A 138 -1.69 -12.68 -1.91
C TYR A 138 -0.53 -12.04 -1.12
N GLN A 139 -0.79 -11.06 -0.25
CA GLN A 139 0.21 -10.31 0.50
C GLN A 139 -0.01 -10.46 2.01
N GLY A 140 1.03 -10.13 2.80
CA GLY A 140 0.91 -10.12 4.24
C GLY A 140 0.44 -11.46 4.82
N ALA A 141 -0.50 -11.40 5.75
CA ALA A 141 -1.17 -12.55 6.34
C ALA A 141 -2.42 -13.02 5.54
N SER A 142 -2.79 -12.32 4.46
CA SER A 142 -3.91 -12.70 3.60
C SER A 142 -3.57 -13.92 2.74
N GLY A 143 -4.61 -14.65 2.32
CA GLY A 143 -4.51 -15.84 1.49
C GLY A 143 -4.11 -15.53 0.04
N GLY A 144 -3.87 -16.60 -0.71
CA GLY A 144 -3.58 -16.56 -2.15
C GLY A 144 -2.20 -17.13 -2.49
N MET A 145 -2.15 -17.90 -3.59
CA MET A 145 -0.94 -18.49 -4.16
C MET A 145 -0.97 -18.32 -5.68
N PRO A 146 0.19 -18.07 -6.32
CA PRO A 146 1.48 -17.85 -5.69
C PRO A 146 1.48 -16.59 -4.82
N ARG A 147 2.38 -16.49 -3.83
CA ARG A 147 2.45 -15.28 -3.00
C ARG A 147 2.86 -14.06 -3.84
N ASN A 148 2.47 -12.88 -3.34
CA ASN A 148 2.85 -11.59 -3.90
C ASN A 148 2.43 -11.36 -5.36
N VAL A 149 1.31 -11.99 -5.80
CA VAL A 149 0.59 -11.52 -6.98
C VAL A 149 0.08 -10.10 -6.67
N ASP A 150 0.49 -9.13 -7.47
CA ASP A 150 0.09 -7.73 -7.30
C ASP A 150 -0.67 -7.26 -8.54
N THR A 151 -1.98 -7.42 -8.53
CA THR A 151 -2.84 -6.98 -9.62
C THR A 151 -3.78 -5.86 -9.17
N PRO A 152 -3.96 -4.80 -9.97
CA PRO A 152 -4.85 -3.70 -9.62
C PRO A 152 -6.27 -4.14 -9.32
N ALA A 153 -6.77 -5.12 -10.06
CA ALA A 153 -8.13 -5.63 -9.89
C ALA A 153 -8.35 -6.25 -8.50
N ASN A 154 -7.37 -7.00 -7.98
CA ASN A 154 -7.44 -7.55 -6.63
C ASN A 154 -7.37 -6.46 -5.57
N ARG A 155 -6.40 -5.53 -5.71
CA ARG A 155 -6.23 -4.42 -4.77
C ARG A 155 -7.48 -3.54 -4.63
N ILE A 156 -8.15 -3.26 -5.75
CA ILE A 156 -9.42 -2.51 -5.80
C ILE A 156 -10.54 -3.30 -5.12
N GLU A 157 -10.63 -4.59 -5.40
CA GLU A 157 -11.66 -5.46 -4.82
C GLU A 157 -11.47 -5.67 -3.31
N ASP A 158 -10.24 -5.77 -2.83
CA ASP A 158 -9.95 -5.92 -1.40
C ASP A 158 -10.42 -4.69 -0.60
N ILE A 159 -10.33 -3.48 -1.19
CA ILE A 159 -10.86 -2.24 -0.60
C ILE A 159 -12.40 -2.31 -0.51
N ARG A 160 -13.07 -2.80 -1.55
CA ARG A 160 -14.53 -3.00 -1.54
C ARG A 160 -14.95 -4.06 -0.54
N ALA A 161 -14.25 -5.20 -0.53
CA ALA A 161 -14.52 -6.29 0.40
C ALA A 161 -14.35 -5.87 1.88
N ALA A 162 -13.42 -4.97 2.17
CA ALA A 162 -13.30 -4.37 3.51
C ALA A 162 -14.53 -3.53 3.87
N ALA A 163 -15.07 -2.77 2.93
CA ALA A 163 -16.33 -2.04 3.14
C ALA A 163 -17.52 -3.01 3.31
N ASP A 164 -17.59 -4.08 2.51
CA ASP A 164 -18.63 -5.12 2.63
C ASP A 164 -18.58 -5.80 4.00
N PHE A 165 -17.38 -6.01 4.56
CA PHE A 165 -17.21 -6.52 5.91
C PHE A 165 -17.77 -5.52 6.93
N LEU A 166 -17.46 -4.23 6.79
CA LEU A 166 -17.95 -3.19 7.69
C LEU A 166 -19.48 -3.03 7.64
N LEU A 167 -20.12 -3.24 6.48
CA LEU A 167 -21.58 -3.26 6.36
C LEU A 167 -22.26 -4.27 7.30
N LYS A 168 -21.55 -5.35 7.65
CA LYS A 168 -22.03 -6.43 8.52
C LYS A 168 -21.52 -6.28 9.95
N PHE A 169 -20.58 -5.35 10.20
CA PHE A 169 -19.99 -5.15 11.52
C PHE A 169 -21.00 -4.43 12.42
N LYS A 170 -21.34 -5.08 13.54
CA LYS A 170 -22.35 -4.54 14.46
C LYS A 170 -21.89 -3.19 15.04
N GLY A 171 -22.75 -2.17 14.97
CA GLY A 171 -22.44 -0.81 15.39
C GLY A 171 -22.01 0.12 14.25
N VAL A 172 -21.73 -0.40 13.05
CA VAL A 172 -21.39 0.45 11.89
C VAL A 172 -22.67 1.00 11.24
N ASP A 173 -22.65 2.29 10.95
CA ASP A 173 -23.63 2.98 10.14
C ASP A 173 -23.33 2.74 8.64
N ARG A 174 -24.22 2.05 7.97
CA ARG A 174 -24.06 1.65 6.57
C ARG A 174 -24.06 2.84 5.60
N ASP A 175 -24.65 3.96 6.01
CA ASP A 175 -24.70 5.18 5.20
C ASP A 175 -23.54 6.13 5.47
N ARG A 176 -22.63 5.78 6.40
CA ARG A 176 -21.47 6.59 6.78
C ARG A 176 -20.16 5.79 6.71
N ILE A 177 -19.84 5.30 5.51
CA ILE A 177 -18.58 4.60 5.24
C ILE A 177 -17.69 5.49 4.39
N GLY A 178 -16.51 5.82 4.92
CA GLY A 178 -15.44 6.52 4.22
C GLY A 178 -14.27 5.60 3.88
N VAL A 179 -13.33 6.11 3.11
CA VAL A 179 -12.09 5.40 2.76
C VAL A 179 -10.88 6.30 2.80
N LEU A 180 -9.76 5.79 3.30
CA LEU A 180 -8.44 6.41 3.26
C LEU A 180 -7.48 5.48 2.52
N GLY A 181 -6.92 5.94 1.41
CA GLY A 181 -5.87 5.21 0.70
C GLY A 181 -4.50 5.85 0.89
N ILE A 182 -3.48 5.06 1.21
CA ILE A 182 -2.12 5.54 1.46
C ILE A 182 -1.20 5.05 0.34
N CYS A 183 -0.43 5.93 -0.30
CA CYS A 183 0.51 5.62 -1.38
C CYS A 183 -0.16 4.83 -2.52
N GLY A 184 0.33 3.62 -2.85
CA GLY A 184 -0.31 2.72 -3.81
C GLY A 184 -1.76 2.39 -3.45
N GLY A 185 -2.05 2.19 -2.14
CA GLY A 185 -3.42 2.09 -1.64
C GLY A 185 -4.28 3.29 -2.02
N GLY A 186 -3.69 4.50 -2.08
CA GLY A 186 -4.36 5.72 -2.55
C GLY A 186 -4.81 5.61 -4.01
N GLY A 187 -3.91 5.17 -4.90
CA GLY A 187 -4.24 4.97 -6.32
C GLY A 187 -5.35 3.95 -6.53
N TYR A 188 -5.32 2.83 -5.79
CA TYR A 188 -6.38 1.81 -5.86
C TYR A 188 -7.69 2.28 -5.21
N THR A 189 -7.62 3.08 -4.15
CA THR A 189 -8.78 3.70 -3.50
C THR A 189 -9.52 4.64 -4.46
N LEU A 190 -8.80 5.49 -5.19
CA LEU A 190 -9.40 6.34 -6.21
C LEU A 190 -10.18 5.51 -7.23
N LYS A 191 -9.60 4.39 -7.71
CA LYS A 191 -10.28 3.50 -8.65
C LYS A 191 -11.51 2.80 -8.06
N ALA A 192 -11.45 2.37 -6.80
CA ALA A 192 -12.60 1.78 -6.12
C ALA A 192 -13.76 2.79 -6.01
N ALA A 193 -13.47 4.01 -5.58
CA ALA A 193 -14.47 5.07 -5.36
C ALA A 193 -15.10 5.63 -6.65
N GLN A 194 -14.43 5.49 -7.81
CA GLN A 194 -14.99 5.90 -9.10
C GLN A 194 -16.34 5.21 -9.38
N THR A 195 -16.46 3.94 -9.04
CA THR A 195 -17.64 3.14 -9.39
C THR A 195 -18.43 2.67 -8.19
N ASP A 196 -17.79 2.51 -7.03
CA ASP A 196 -18.47 2.05 -5.83
C ASP A 196 -18.88 3.22 -4.93
N LYS A 197 -20.21 3.47 -4.86
CA LYS A 197 -20.79 4.58 -4.11
C LYS A 197 -21.13 4.24 -2.66
N ILE A 198 -20.65 3.08 -2.18
CA ILE A 198 -20.63 2.77 -0.76
C ILE A 198 -19.75 3.75 0.03
N PHE A 199 -18.66 4.19 -0.58
CA PHE A 199 -17.78 5.21 -0.01
C PHE A 199 -18.43 6.59 -0.14
N LYS A 200 -18.87 7.14 0.99
CA LYS A 200 -19.50 8.47 1.03
C LYS A 200 -18.48 9.59 0.98
N VAL A 201 -17.28 9.35 1.47
CA VAL A 201 -16.15 10.29 1.51
C VAL A 201 -14.87 9.57 1.16
N VAL A 202 -14.03 10.19 0.33
CA VAL A 202 -12.77 9.63 -0.17
C VAL A 202 -11.62 10.50 0.27
N ALA A 203 -10.63 9.90 0.93
CA ALA A 203 -9.37 10.57 1.23
C ALA A 203 -8.18 9.75 0.75
N THR A 204 -7.11 10.44 0.38
CA THR A 204 -5.81 9.81 0.08
C THR A 204 -4.68 10.55 0.79
N LEU A 205 -3.63 9.80 1.15
CA LEU A 205 -2.38 10.32 1.65
C LEU A 205 -1.26 9.90 0.71
N SER A 206 -0.57 10.88 0.12
CA SER A 206 0.54 10.67 -0.81
C SER A 206 0.19 9.65 -1.91
N ALA A 207 -1.00 9.79 -2.56
CA ALA A 207 -1.50 8.84 -3.53
C ALA A 207 -0.46 8.57 -4.63
N PHE A 208 -0.21 7.27 -4.87
CA PHE A 208 0.81 6.80 -5.80
C PHE A 208 0.17 6.00 -6.93
N ASP A 209 0.50 6.35 -8.17
CA ASP A 209 0.06 5.61 -9.34
C ASP A 209 1.02 4.45 -9.64
N SER A 210 0.65 3.27 -9.14
CA SER A 210 1.45 2.05 -9.31
C SER A 210 1.66 1.70 -10.79
N GLY A 211 0.68 1.96 -11.63
CA GLY A 211 0.77 1.68 -13.07
C GLY A 211 1.72 2.62 -13.78
N LEU A 212 1.59 3.92 -13.54
CA LEU A 212 2.51 4.92 -14.09
C LEU A 212 3.95 4.60 -13.71
N ALA A 213 4.20 4.32 -12.41
CA ALA A 213 5.53 4.01 -11.92
C ALA A 213 6.09 2.69 -12.49
N ARG A 214 5.26 1.65 -12.63
CA ARG A 214 5.70 0.36 -13.23
C ARG A 214 5.88 0.46 -14.74
N ARG A 215 5.10 1.28 -15.43
CA ARG A 215 5.21 1.49 -16.88
C ARG A 215 6.38 2.40 -17.23
N ASN A 216 6.38 3.61 -16.70
CA ASN A 216 7.33 4.65 -17.12
C ASN A 216 8.60 4.68 -16.28
N GLY A 217 8.59 4.04 -15.10
CA GLY A 217 9.55 4.31 -14.03
C GLY A 217 9.21 5.59 -13.28
N PHE A 218 9.80 5.76 -12.11
CA PHE A 218 9.64 6.98 -11.32
C PHE A 218 10.23 8.18 -12.07
N LEU A 219 9.46 9.27 -12.21
CA LEU A 219 9.83 10.44 -13.00
C LEU A 219 10.21 10.10 -14.46
N ASP A 220 9.50 9.15 -15.05
CA ASP A 220 9.67 8.70 -16.45
C ASP A 220 11.06 8.09 -16.77
N ALA A 221 11.78 7.62 -15.74
CA ALA A 221 13.17 7.15 -15.89
C ALA A 221 13.34 5.87 -16.74
N GLN A 222 12.24 5.14 -17.04
CA GLN A 222 12.30 3.82 -17.69
C GLN A 222 11.42 3.70 -18.96
N ILE A 223 11.09 4.81 -19.61
CA ILE A 223 10.26 4.79 -20.82
C ILE A 223 10.89 3.94 -21.94
N SER A 224 12.20 4.04 -22.13
CA SER A 224 12.92 3.32 -23.18
C SER A 224 12.91 1.79 -23.03
N THR A 225 12.60 1.28 -21.83
CA THR A 225 12.60 -0.16 -21.54
C THR A 225 11.19 -0.78 -21.44
N ILE A 226 10.14 -0.02 -21.69
CA ILE A 226 8.75 -0.48 -21.55
C ILE A 226 8.51 -1.77 -22.30
N GLN A 227 8.86 -1.84 -23.60
CA GLN A 227 8.57 -3.00 -24.45
C GLN A 227 9.36 -4.24 -24.00
N GLN A 228 10.62 -4.06 -23.57
CA GLN A 228 11.42 -5.17 -23.06
C GLN A 228 10.81 -5.72 -21.76
N ARG A 229 10.41 -4.86 -20.82
CA ARG A 229 9.79 -5.29 -19.56
C ARG A 229 8.43 -5.98 -19.76
N LEU A 230 7.64 -5.55 -20.76
CA LEU A 230 6.40 -6.23 -21.13
C LEU A 230 6.69 -7.61 -21.73
N LYS A 231 7.74 -7.73 -22.57
CA LYS A 231 8.17 -9.02 -23.08
C LYS A 231 8.62 -9.95 -21.96
N ASP A 232 9.45 -9.46 -21.05
CA ASP A 232 9.96 -10.24 -19.91
C ASP A 232 8.82 -10.73 -18.99
N ALA A 233 7.80 -9.90 -18.78
CA ALA A 233 6.61 -10.27 -18.03
C ALA A 233 5.77 -11.34 -18.75
N SER A 234 5.64 -11.25 -20.08
CA SER A 234 4.97 -12.25 -20.90
C SER A 234 5.71 -13.59 -20.89
N ASP A 235 7.03 -13.55 -21.01
CA ASP A 235 7.88 -14.75 -20.95
C ASP A 235 7.78 -15.42 -19.57
N ALA A 236 7.81 -14.63 -18.49
CA ALA A 236 7.62 -15.13 -17.13
C ALA A 236 6.25 -15.82 -16.95
N ARG A 237 5.17 -15.22 -17.47
CA ARG A 237 3.84 -15.85 -17.46
C ARG A 237 3.80 -17.15 -18.27
N ALA A 238 4.41 -17.17 -19.46
CA ALA A 238 4.47 -18.38 -20.27
C ALA A 238 5.24 -19.50 -19.55
N LYS A 239 6.35 -19.18 -18.91
CA LYS A 239 7.14 -20.12 -18.09
C LYS A 239 6.31 -20.68 -16.94
N GLU A 240 5.61 -19.82 -16.20
CA GLU A 240 4.71 -20.22 -15.10
C GLU A 240 3.65 -21.23 -15.57
N VAL A 241 3.01 -20.97 -16.72
CA VAL A 241 2.01 -21.90 -17.31
C VAL A 241 2.62 -23.23 -17.74
N LEU A 242 3.81 -23.20 -18.33
CA LEU A 242 4.45 -24.41 -18.88
C LEU A 242 5.12 -25.29 -17.82
N THR A 243 5.66 -24.67 -16.78
CA THR A 243 6.53 -25.37 -15.80
C THR A 243 6.03 -25.30 -14.37
N GLY A 244 5.09 -24.39 -14.06
CA GLY A 244 4.68 -24.07 -12.69
C GLY A 244 5.69 -23.21 -11.93
N GLU A 245 6.80 -22.80 -12.55
CA GLU A 245 7.83 -21.97 -11.93
C GLU A 245 7.45 -20.48 -12.02
N VAL A 246 7.31 -19.82 -10.85
CA VAL A 246 6.96 -18.41 -10.76
C VAL A 246 8.22 -17.54 -10.65
N GLU A 247 8.36 -16.58 -11.54
CA GLU A 247 9.42 -15.58 -11.47
C GLU A 247 8.95 -14.33 -10.70
N TYR A 248 9.85 -13.78 -9.88
CA TYR A 248 9.59 -12.60 -9.08
C TYR A 248 10.46 -11.41 -9.48
N VAL A 249 9.90 -10.21 -9.38
CA VAL A 249 10.70 -9.00 -9.18
C VAL A 249 11.11 -9.02 -7.71
N PRO A 250 12.41 -9.04 -7.40
CA PRO A 250 12.87 -9.22 -6.03
C PRO A 250 12.62 -7.97 -5.18
N ASP A 251 12.54 -8.19 -3.86
CA ASP A 251 12.66 -7.11 -2.88
C ASP A 251 14.12 -6.63 -2.86
N PRO A 252 14.40 -5.32 -2.90
CA PRO A 252 15.77 -4.81 -2.83
C PRO A 252 16.45 -5.20 -1.50
N ASP A 253 17.57 -5.89 -1.57
CA ASP A 253 18.44 -6.19 -0.43
C ASP A 253 19.68 -5.30 -0.49
N LEU A 254 19.59 -4.12 0.12
CA LEU A 254 20.61 -3.08 0.07
C LEU A 254 21.17 -2.79 1.47
N THR A 255 22.48 -2.52 1.51
CA THR A 255 23.15 -2.01 2.72
C THR A 255 22.75 -0.56 3.02
N ASP A 256 23.00 -0.09 4.23
CA ASP A 256 22.71 1.30 4.62
C ASP A 256 23.50 2.31 3.79
N GLU A 257 24.75 1.96 3.41
CA GLU A 257 25.56 2.80 2.53
C GLU A 257 25.00 2.88 1.11
N GLU A 258 24.40 1.81 0.60
CA GLU A 258 23.73 1.80 -0.71
C GLU A 258 22.42 2.59 -0.65
N ILE A 259 21.62 2.41 0.39
CA ILE A 259 20.41 3.19 0.61
C ILE A 259 20.73 4.68 0.70
N ALA A 260 21.78 5.08 1.43
CA ALA A 260 22.17 6.46 1.57
C ALA A 260 22.59 7.14 0.24
N LYS A 261 23.02 6.36 -0.76
CA LYS A 261 23.39 6.85 -2.10
C LYS A 261 22.21 7.05 -3.03
N ILE A 262 21.00 6.58 -2.68
CA ILE A 262 19.80 6.76 -3.48
C ILE A 262 19.42 8.24 -3.45
N THR A 263 19.36 8.86 -4.61
CA THR A 263 19.07 10.30 -4.76
C THR A 263 17.59 10.64 -4.69
N ASN A 264 16.73 9.66 -4.95
CA ASN A 264 15.30 9.81 -4.91
C ASN A 264 14.79 9.63 -3.46
N ASP A 265 14.11 10.64 -2.95
CA ASP A 265 13.66 10.66 -1.55
C ASP A 265 12.65 9.57 -1.25
N LEU A 266 11.69 9.31 -2.16
CA LEU A 266 10.69 8.27 -1.96
C LEU A 266 11.34 6.89 -1.75
N TYR A 267 12.27 6.50 -2.62
CA TYR A 267 12.90 5.19 -2.52
C TYR A 267 13.88 5.12 -1.34
N ARG A 268 14.68 6.16 -1.12
CA ARG A 268 15.62 6.19 0.00
C ARG A 268 14.92 6.08 1.35
N GLU A 269 13.94 6.92 1.60
CA GLU A 269 13.22 6.92 2.87
C GLU A 269 12.25 5.72 2.97
N GLY A 270 11.69 5.26 1.85
CA GLY A 270 10.89 4.04 1.79
C GLY A 270 11.68 2.80 2.20
N LEU A 271 12.89 2.60 1.67
CA LEU A 271 13.74 1.48 2.07
C LEU A 271 14.14 1.54 3.54
N LYS A 272 14.45 2.74 4.08
CA LYS A 272 14.69 2.91 5.53
C LYS A 272 13.45 2.51 6.34
N TYR A 273 12.26 2.98 5.94
CA TYR A 273 11.02 2.67 6.64
C TYR A 273 10.74 1.17 6.63
N TYR A 274 10.69 0.55 5.45
CA TYR A 274 10.23 -0.83 5.27
C TYR A 274 11.27 -1.88 5.65
N HIS A 275 12.58 -1.58 5.54
CA HIS A 275 13.64 -2.56 5.80
C HIS A 275 14.40 -2.30 7.11
N ARG A 276 14.14 -1.16 7.79
CA ARG A 276 14.84 -0.81 9.05
C ARG A 276 13.84 -0.42 10.14
N THR A 277 13.43 0.85 10.14
CA THR A 277 12.74 1.45 11.29
C THR A 277 11.37 0.82 11.58
N HIS A 278 10.59 0.53 10.56
CA HIS A 278 9.24 -0.03 10.65
C HIS A 278 9.13 -1.35 9.86
N ALA A 279 10.25 -2.07 9.75
CA ALA A 279 10.29 -3.36 9.08
C ALA A 279 9.34 -4.35 9.76
N HIS A 280 8.57 -5.09 8.96
CA HIS A 280 7.66 -6.12 9.43
C HIS A 280 7.88 -7.42 8.63
N PRO A 281 7.83 -8.62 9.25
CA PRO A 281 8.13 -9.87 8.56
C PRO A 281 7.19 -10.18 7.39
N ASN A 282 5.99 -9.64 7.38
CA ASN A 282 5.00 -9.83 6.32
C ASN A 282 5.06 -8.76 5.20
N SER A 283 5.90 -7.71 5.36
CA SER A 283 6.06 -6.62 4.39
C SER A 283 7.13 -6.97 3.36
N THR A 284 6.87 -6.73 2.07
CA THR A 284 7.85 -6.95 1.00
C THR A 284 7.49 -6.18 -0.26
N PHE A 285 8.51 -5.73 -1.00
CA PHE A 285 8.35 -5.18 -2.34
C PHE A 285 8.47 -6.22 -3.46
N ALA A 286 8.73 -7.49 -3.11
CA ALA A 286 8.71 -8.56 -4.09
C ALA A 286 7.29 -8.79 -4.62
N TYR A 287 7.17 -8.98 -5.93
CA TYR A 287 5.92 -9.35 -6.59
C TYR A 287 6.19 -10.25 -7.81
N THR A 288 5.19 -11.02 -8.23
CA THR A 288 5.35 -11.89 -9.38
C THR A 288 5.62 -11.05 -10.64
N LYS A 289 6.61 -11.43 -11.44
CA LYS A 289 6.99 -10.68 -12.65
C LYS A 289 5.82 -10.60 -13.65
N SER A 290 5.00 -11.65 -13.73
CA SER A 290 3.79 -11.68 -14.54
C SER A 290 2.75 -10.60 -14.15
N SER A 291 2.74 -10.12 -12.89
CA SER A 291 1.88 -9.01 -12.46
C SER A 291 2.12 -7.71 -13.23
N LEU A 292 3.31 -7.53 -13.82
CA LEU A 292 3.59 -6.34 -14.65
C LEU A 292 2.67 -6.21 -15.86
N LEU A 293 2.10 -7.32 -16.37
CA LEU A 293 1.14 -7.25 -17.48
C LEU A 293 -0.11 -6.43 -17.14
N GLU A 294 -0.59 -6.50 -15.91
CA GLU A 294 -1.74 -5.73 -15.45
C GLU A 294 -1.30 -4.39 -14.84
N LEU A 295 -0.22 -4.39 -14.06
CA LEU A 295 0.29 -3.17 -13.42
C LEU A 295 0.68 -2.11 -14.46
N MET A 296 1.40 -2.49 -15.54
CA MET A 296 1.82 -1.52 -16.54
C MET A 296 0.67 -0.98 -17.41
N ASN A 297 -0.50 -1.63 -17.40
CA ASN A 297 -1.72 -1.15 -18.05
C ASN A 297 -2.62 -0.32 -17.12
N PHE A 298 -2.34 -0.30 -15.82
CA PHE A 298 -3.11 0.45 -14.84
C PHE A 298 -2.80 1.95 -14.92
N ASP A 299 -3.83 2.78 -14.63
CA ASP A 299 -3.72 4.23 -14.50
C ASP A 299 -4.68 4.70 -13.39
N ALA A 300 -4.10 5.08 -12.24
CA ALA A 300 -4.87 5.54 -11.10
C ALA A 300 -5.61 6.85 -11.36
N ALA A 301 -5.08 7.69 -12.26
CA ALA A 301 -5.65 9.00 -12.58
C ALA A 301 -6.65 8.99 -13.76
N SER A 302 -6.88 7.83 -14.40
CA SER A 302 -7.91 7.73 -15.44
C SER A 302 -9.32 7.76 -14.85
N ASN A 303 -10.28 8.36 -15.56
CA ASN A 303 -11.70 8.41 -15.20
C ASN A 303 -11.97 9.06 -13.82
N MET A 304 -11.16 10.03 -13.43
CA MET A 304 -11.33 10.74 -12.16
C MET A 304 -12.62 11.58 -12.09
N ASP A 305 -13.21 11.90 -13.24
CA ASP A 305 -14.51 12.53 -13.39
C ASP A 305 -15.68 11.68 -12.84
N LEU A 306 -15.48 10.38 -12.66
CA LEU A 306 -16.47 9.49 -12.03
C LEU A 306 -16.53 9.65 -10.49
N ILE A 307 -15.54 10.28 -9.86
CA ILE A 307 -15.61 10.58 -8.42
C ILE A 307 -16.51 11.79 -8.23
N ASN A 308 -17.68 11.56 -7.62
CA ASN A 308 -18.64 12.60 -7.25
C ASN A 308 -18.80 12.79 -5.74
N GLN A 309 -18.11 11.96 -4.97
CA GLN A 309 -18.03 12.06 -3.51
C GLN A 309 -17.11 13.23 -3.09
N PRO A 310 -17.27 13.77 -1.87
CA PRO A 310 -16.22 14.62 -1.29
C PRO A 310 -14.86 13.93 -1.33
N LEU A 311 -13.85 14.66 -1.84
CA LEU A 311 -12.51 14.14 -2.11
C LEU A 311 -11.43 15.00 -1.43
N LEU A 312 -10.66 14.41 -0.53
CA LEU A 312 -9.45 14.99 0.05
C LEU A 312 -8.22 14.26 -0.47
N MET A 313 -7.29 14.99 -1.08
CA MET A 313 -5.98 14.43 -1.44
C MET A 313 -4.88 15.18 -0.69
N MET A 314 -4.18 14.46 0.21
CA MET A 314 -3.10 15.01 1.03
C MET A 314 -1.75 14.53 0.51
N VAL A 315 -0.76 15.40 0.51
CA VAL A 315 0.63 15.08 0.13
C VAL A 315 1.62 15.86 0.98
N GLY A 316 2.83 15.34 1.14
CA GLY A 316 3.94 16.14 1.66
C GLY A 316 4.35 17.23 0.66
N SER A 317 4.56 18.47 1.13
CA SER A 317 4.90 19.58 0.24
C SER A 317 6.26 19.42 -0.45
N LYS A 318 7.14 18.58 0.10
CA LYS A 318 8.45 18.21 -0.47
C LYS A 318 8.48 16.81 -1.08
N ALA A 319 7.34 16.13 -1.17
CA ALA A 319 7.28 14.78 -1.74
C ALA A 319 7.57 14.81 -3.25
N ASP A 320 8.62 14.11 -3.66
CA ASP A 320 9.02 13.96 -5.07
C ASP A 320 7.99 13.16 -5.91
N SER A 321 7.07 12.45 -5.25
CA SER A 321 5.93 11.73 -5.83
C SER A 321 4.66 12.57 -5.96
N ALA A 322 4.63 13.82 -5.51
CA ALA A 322 3.43 14.66 -5.46
C ALA A 322 2.74 14.82 -6.83
N TYR A 323 3.52 14.80 -7.93
CA TYR A 323 3.02 14.91 -9.30
C TYR A 323 1.96 13.85 -9.66
N MET A 324 2.02 12.66 -9.05
CA MET A 324 1.01 11.61 -9.27
C MET A 324 -0.35 11.99 -8.66
N SER A 325 -0.32 12.51 -7.43
CA SER A 325 -1.52 13.02 -6.76
C SER A 325 -2.07 14.27 -7.45
N GLU A 326 -1.20 15.18 -7.91
CA GLU A 326 -1.58 16.38 -8.66
C GLU A 326 -2.30 16.02 -9.98
N ARG A 327 -1.77 15.04 -10.70
CA ARG A 327 -2.39 14.53 -11.94
C ARG A 327 -3.79 13.96 -11.66
N ALA A 328 -3.95 13.15 -10.63
CA ALA A 328 -5.24 12.57 -10.26
C ALA A 328 -6.23 13.66 -9.81
N PHE A 329 -5.79 14.60 -8.97
CA PHE A 329 -6.63 15.70 -8.48
C PHE A 329 -7.12 16.62 -9.61
N ALA A 330 -6.26 16.92 -10.57
CA ALA A 330 -6.62 17.72 -11.74
C ALA A 330 -7.76 17.08 -12.54
N GLY A 331 -7.76 15.74 -12.69
CA GLY A 331 -8.80 14.99 -13.39
C GLY A 331 -10.13 14.86 -12.63
N ALA A 332 -10.18 15.13 -11.33
CA ALA A 332 -11.37 14.94 -10.49
C ALA A 332 -12.41 16.07 -10.71
N SER A 333 -13.05 16.08 -11.86
CA SER A 333 -14.06 17.09 -12.25
C SER A 333 -15.49 16.74 -11.81
N GLY A 334 -15.75 15.49 -11.40
CA GLY A 334 -17.08 15.02 -11.02
C GLY A 334 -17.56 15.50 -9.65
N THR A 335 -16.69 16.08 -8.83
CA THR A 335 -17.04 16.62 -7.53
C THR A 335 -16.64 18.08 -7.37
N GLN A 336 -17.53 18.88 -6.76
CA GLN A 336 -17.24 20.26 -6.36
C GLN A 336 -16.64 20.33 -4.95
N LYS A 337 -16.82 19.27 -4.14
CA LYS A 337 -16.27 19.15 -2.78
C LYS A 337 -14.93 18.43 -2.87
N LYS A 338 -13.89 19.08 -3.41
CA LYS A 338 -12.55 18.51 -3.46
C LYS A 338 -11.51 19.46 -2.88
N GLU A 339 -10.55 18.89 -2.17
CA GLU A 339 -9.45 19.63 -1.58
C GLU A 339 -8.12 18.93 -1.83
N TYR A 340 -7.12 19.70 -2.24
CA TYR A 340 -5.72 19.27 -2.32
C TYR A 340 -4.94 19.92 -1.17
N PHE A 341 -4.52 19.13 -0.20
CA PHE A 341 -3.89 19.61 1.02
C PHE A 341 -2.42 19.24 1.06
N LYS A 342 -1.53 20.24 1.16
CA LYS A 342 -0.09 20.05 1.30
C LYS A 342 0.31 20.08 2.76
N ILE A 343 0.94 19.00 3.25
CA ILE A 343 1.56 18.92 4.58
C ILE A 343 2.94 19.57 4.46
N ASP A 344 3.08 20.76 5.03
CA ASP A 344 4.28 21.58 4.83
C ASP A 344 5.54 20.91 5.39
N GLY A 345 6.62 20.95 4.60
CA GLY A 345 7.93 20.39 4.94
C GLY A 345 8.07 18.87 4.81
N ALA A 346 6.96 18.12 4.71
CA ALA A 346 7.00 16.65 4.68
C ALA A 346 7.46 16.10 3.32
N LEU A 347 8.26 15.04 3.36
CA LEU A 347 8.48 14.10 2.26
C LEU A 347 7.31 13.10 2.20
N HIS A 348 7.30 12.23 1.18
CA HIS A 348 6.28 11.19 1.03
C HIS A 348 6.21 10.27 2.27
N ILE A 349 7.33 9.69 2.65
CA ILE A 349 7.44 8.72 3.75
C ILE A 349 7.33 9.38 5.13
N ASP A 350 7.71 10.65 5.27
CA ASP A 350 7.56 11.38 6.53
C ASP A 350 6.11 11.39 7.02
N THR A 351 5.16 11.45 6.08
CA THR A 351 3.72 11.41 6.39
C THR A 351 3.25 10.07 6.98
N TYR A 352 4.08 9.01 6.94
CA TYR A 352 3.71 7.68 7.42
C TYR A 352 3.87 7.53 8.93
N TYR A 353 4.86 8.21 9.53
CA TYR A 353 5.23 7.88 10.90
C TYR A 353 5.75 9.07 11.73
N LYS A 354 6.23 10.16 11.10
CA LYS A 354 6.73 11.30 11.88
C LYS A 354 5.58 12.04 12.55
N PRO A 355 5.56 12.12 13.89
CA PRO A 355 4.39 12.64 14.63
C PRO A 355 3.94 14.02 14.16
N GLU A 356 4.88 14.93 13.89
CA GLU A 356 4.58 16.31 13.45
C GLU A 356 3.78 16.36 12.14
N TYR A 357 3.96 15.40 11.23
CA TYR A 357 3.24 15.34 9.96
C TYR A 357 1.99 14.46 10.04
N VAL A 358 2.05 13.38 10.83
CA VAL A 358 0.88 12.53 11.10
C VAL A 358 -0.21 13.36 11.81
N ASP A 359 0.14 14.16 12.80
CA ASP A 359 -0.82 14.99 13.54
C ASP A 359 -1.49 16.05 12.64
N VAL A 360 -0.72 16.65 11.71
CA VAL A 360 -1.29 17.57 10.71
C VAL A 360 -2.26 16.84 9.78
N ALA A 361 -1.89 15.66 9.29
CA ALA A 361 -2.76 14.83 8.45
C ALA A 361 -4.02 14.41 9.20
N MET A 362 -3.90 13.96 10.46
CA MET A 362 -5.02 13.52 11.28
C MET A 362 -5.97 14.67 11.63
N LYS A 363 -5.44 15.86 11.91
CA LYS A 363 -6.27 17.07 12.13
C LYS A 363 -7.10 17.39 10.88
N LYS A 364 -6.48 17.27 9.68
CA LYS A 364 -7.18 17.51 8.41
C LYS A 364 -8.22 16.45 8.14
N LEU A 365 -7.92 15.16 8.39
CA LEU A 365 -8.87 14.06 8.25
C LEU A 365 -10.04 14.20 9.22
N ALA A 366 -9.79 14.58 10.50
CA ALA A 366 -10.84 14.81 11.49
C ALA A 366 -11.84 15.88 11.03
N GLN A 367 -11.32 17.01 10.52
CA GLN A 367 -12.16 18.04 9.93
C GLN A 367 -12.97 17.52 8.74
N PHE A 368 -12.27 16.93 7.76
CA PHE A 368 -12.89 16.54 6.49
C PHE A 368 -13.94 15.43 6.65
N TYR A 369 -13.64 14.39 7.44
CA TYR A 369 -14.63 13.34 7.71
C TYR A 369 -15.77 13.86 8.59
N GLY A 370 -15.50 14.69 9.59
CA GLY A 370 -16.53 15.29 10.45
C GLY A 370 -17.53 16.16 9.70
N GLU A 371 -17.10 16.80 8.61
CA GLU A 371 -17.97 17.65 7.76
C GLU A 371 -18.74 16.85 6.69
N ASN A 372 -18.34 15.61 6.37
CA ASN A 372 -18.84 14.91 5.19
C ASN A 372 -19.33 13.48 5.47
N LEU A 373 -19.12 12.90 6.66
CA LEU A 373 -19.65 11.62 7.13
C LEU A 373 -20.63 11.86 8.30
#